data_137def48e48dc2a266848ac64a64e723
#
_entry.id   137def48e48dc2a266848ac64a64e723
#
_cell.length_a   1.000
_cell.length_b   1.000
_cell.length_c   1.000
_cell.angle_alpha   90.00
_cell.angle_beta   90.00
_cell.angle_gamma   90.00
#
_symmetry.space_group_name_H-M   'P 1'
#
loop_
_entity.id
_entity.type
_entity.pdbx_description
1 polymer ?
#
loop_
_entity_poly.entity_id
_entity_poly.type
_entity_poly.pdbx_seq_one_letter_code
_entity_poly.pdbx_strand_id
1 'polypeptide(L)'
;MEWSDRLYFGTWQLGGQFKNLSKACIESLLLFAISSGIRRFDTAAVYGGGRVEAMLGTCLPENAVIVTKIPAASKPNLEAPEPIQRFYSQDGIHRSVYGSLERLRRSSVDTVLLHNWLPTWSEDAIAILECLNKLKAQGIVKRVGISLPDAFLYPIDKAVLPHIDVIETPFNSEQRWMLTQLPTLIELKKEVILRSLFGQGKLLAECSAESLIQDALKLETSVVIGMTTEEQIIKNINCLKGEVR
;
A
#
# COMPACT_ATOMS: atom_id res chain seq x y z
N MET A 1 -3.85 -17.12 -9.43
CA MET A 1 -4.21 -16.33 -8.21
C MET A 1 -5.59 -15.76 -8.42
N GLU A 2 -6.50 -15.98 -7.48
CA GLU A 2 -7.85 -15.43 -7.54
C GLU A 2 -7.81 -13.89 -7.53
N TRP A 3 -8.78 -13.25 -8.17
CA TRP A 3 -8.82 -11.79 -8.24
C TRP A 3 -8.86 -11.13 -6.85
N SER A 4 -9.56 -11.76 -5.90
CA SER A 4 -9.69 -11.29 -4.51
C SER A 4 -8.36 -11.32 -3.74
N ASP A 5 -7.42 -12.16 -4.18
CA ASP A 5 -6.07 -12.24 -3.60
C ASP A 5 -5.10 -11.23 -4.21
N ARG A 6 -5.50 -10.61 -5.32
CA ARG A 6 -4.68 -9.61 -6.03
C ARG A 6 -5.10 -8.18 -5.73
N LEU A 7 -6.38 -7.94 -5.43
CA LEU A 7 -6.92 -6.59 -5.26
C LEU A 7 -6.82 -6.12 -3.82
N TYR A 8 -6.12 -5.02 -3.59
CA TYR A 8 -6.25 -4.18 -2.40
C TYR A 8 -7.15 -2.98 -2.71
N PHE A 9 -8.15 -2.75 -1.87
CA PHE A 9 -8.93 -1.51 -1.89
C PHE A 9 -8.05 -0.39 -1.33
N GLY A 10 -7.60 0.52 -2.20
CA GLY A 10 -6.85 1.70 -1.78
C GLY A 10 -7.76 2.68 -1.06
N THR A 11 -7.31 3.22 0.06
CA THR A 11 -8.14 4.09 0.91
C THR A 11 -7.66 5.55 0.98
N TRP A 12 -6.61 5.90 0.24
CA TRP A 12 -6.05 7.27 0.26
C TRP A 12 -7.11 8.33 -0.06
N GLN A 13 -7.93 8.11 -1.09
CA GLN A 13 -9.00 9.03 -1.49
C GLN A 13 -10.09 9.23 -0.43
N LEU A 14 -10.23 8.32 0.52
CA LEU A 14 -11.17 8.44 1.64
C LEU A 14 -10.69 9.45 2.69
N GLY A 15 -9.43 9.85 2.64
CA GLY A 15 -8.82 10.86 3.49
C GLY A 15 -9.20 12.31 3.14
N GLY A 16 -9.94 12.54 2.03
CA GLY A 16 -10.40 13.87 1.61
C GLY A 16 -9.51 14.58 0.59
N GLN A 17 -8.52 13.90 -0.01
CA GLN A 17 -7.57 14.50 -0.95
C GLN A 17 -8.20 14.92 -2.28
N PHE A 18 -9.22 14.22 -2.75
CA PHE A 18 -9.91 14.51 -4.03
C PHE A 18 -11.30 15.09 -3.81
N LYS A 19 -12.07 14.47 -2.93
CA LYS A 19 -13.44 14.83 -2.63
C LYS A 19 -13.72 14.54 -1.16
N ASN A 20 -14.32 15.50 -0.47
CA ASN A 20 -14.80 15.27 0.88
C ASN A 20 -16.03 14.36 0.84
N LEU A 21 -15.85 13.10 1.18
CA LEU A 21 -16.93 12.15 1.40
C LEU A 21 -17.39 12.25 2.86
N SER A 22 -18.69 12.20 3.08
CA SER A 22 -19.21 12.11 4.44
C SER A 22 -18.86 10.76 5.06
N LYS A 23 -18.83 10.71 6.40
CA LYS A 23 -18.58 9.46 7.13
C LYS A 23 -19.53 8.35 6.68
N ALA A 24 -20.83 8.65 6.58
CA ALA A 24 -21.85 7.70 6.16
C ALA A 24 -21.61 7.16 4.73
N CYS A 25 -21.17 8.05 3.79
CA CYS A 25 -20.83 7.61 2.44
C CYS A 25 -19.63 6.66 2.43
N ILE A 26 -18.60 6.93 3.25
CA ILE A 26 -17.42 6.06 3.33
C ILE A 26 -17.78 4.72 3.96
N GLU A 27 -18.57 4.72 5.03
CA GLU A 27 -19.05 3.49 5.68
C GLU A 27 -19.87 2.63 4.70
N SER A 28 -20.83 3.21 3.98
CA SER A 28 -21.60 2.52 2.94
C SER A 28 -20.70 1.92 1.86
N LEU A 29 -19.73 2.70 1.36
CA LEU A 29 -18.79 2.23 0.34
C LEU A 29 -17.92 1.06 0.81
N LEU A 30 -17.43 1.10 2.05
CA LEU A 30 -16.63 0.03 2.63
C LEU A 30 -17.47 -1.25 2.81
N LEU A 31 -18.69 -1.12 3.31
CA LEU A 31 -19.62 -2.25 3.46
C LEU A 31 -19.96 -2.87 2.10
N PHE A 32 -20.19 -2.04 1.07
CA PHE A 32 -20.41 -2.50 -0.29
C PHE A 32 -19.17 -3.23 -0.84
N ALA A 33 -17.97 -2.70 -0.64
CA ALA A 33 -16.74 -3.36 -1.06
C ALA A 33 -16.58 -4.75 -0.42
N ILE A 34 -16.86 -4.86 0.89
CA ILE A 34 -16.82 -6.13 1.63
C ILE A 34 -17.86 -7.11 1.09
N SER A 35 -19.11 -6.67 0.88
CA SER A 35 -20.19 -7.51 0.34
C SER A 35 -19.89 -7.98 -1.08
N SER A 36 -19.15 -7.18 -1.86
CA SER A 36 -18.69 -7.52 -3.22
C SER A 36 -17.49 -8.49 -3.24
N GLY A 37 -16.98 -8.92 -2.09
CA GLY A 37 -15.92 -9.91 -1.97
C GLY A 37 -14.50 -9.33 -1.76
N ILE A 38 -14.34 -8.01 -1.67
CA ILE A 38 -13.04 -7.42 -1.34
C ILE A 38 -12.67 -7.74 0.12
N ARG A 39 -11.46 -8.25 0.33
CA ARG A 39 -10.94 -8.67 1.65
C ARG A 39 -9.63 -8.00 2.02
N ARG A 40 -9.01 -7.30 1.09
CA ARG A 40 -7.69 -6.67 1.26
C ARG A 40 -7.81 -5.16 1.13
N PHE A 41 -7.21 -4.43 2.06
CA PHE A 41 -7.29 -2.97 2.16
C PHE A 41 -5.89 -2.38 2.32
N ASP A 42 -5.60 -1.34 1.54
CA ASP A 42 -4.39 -0.55 1.66
C ASP A 42 -4.70 0.81 2.27
N THR A 43 -4.00 1.14 3.35
CA THR A 43 -4.15 2.40 4.08
C THR A 43 -2.78 2.96 4.53
N ALA A 44 -2.80 4.06 5.27
CA ALA A 44 -1.64 4.61 5.96
C ALA A 44 -2.08 5.44 7.17
N ALA A 45 -1.23 5.49 8.20
CA ALA A 45 -1.48 6.27 9.41
C ALA A 45 -1.72 7.78 9.14
N VAL A 46 -1.18 8.31 8.03
CA VAL A 46 -1.36 9.72 7.64
C VAL A 46 -2.67 10.00 6.88
N TYR A 47 -3.39 8.99 6.39
CA TYR A 47 -4.59 9.22 5.58
C TYR A 47 -5.70 9.83 6.44
N GLY A 48 -6.09 11.06 6.07
CA GLY A 48 -7.03 11.85 6.84
C GLY A 48 -6.62 12.09 8.30
N GLY A 49 -5.31 12.08 8.62
CA GLY A 49 -4.80 12.22 9.98
C GLY A 49 -5.18 11.03 10.89
N GLY A 50 -5.20 9.82 10.36
CA GLY A 50 -5.57 8.59 11.06
C GLY A 50 -7.08 8.27 11.06
N ARG A 51 -7.91 9.19 10.58
CA ARG A 51 -9.38 8.96 10.50
C ARG A 51 -9.73 7.77 9.61
N VAL A 52 -8.97 7.56 8.52
CA VAL A 52 -9.23 6.45 7.60
C VAL A 52 -8.99 5.11 8.31
N GLU A 53 -7.90 4.93 9.04
CA GLU A 53 -7.67 3.71 9.83
C GLU A 53 -8.76 3.49 10.88
N ALA A 54 -9.21 4.56 11.57
CA ALA A 54 -10.28 4.45 12.56
C ALA A 54 -11.62 4.01 11.94
N MET A 55 -11.92 4.45 10.70
CA MET A 55 -13.10 4.00 9.96
C MET A 55 -12.97 2.55 9.52
N LEU A 56 -11.79 2.14 9.03
CA LEU A 56 -11.51 0.75 8.71
C LEU A 56 -11.68 -0.15 9.94
N GLY A 57 -11.16 0.28 11.10
CA GLY A 57 -11.31 -0.45 12.36
C GLY A 57 -12.76 -0.61 12.83
N THR A 58 -13.66 0.25 12.35
CA THR A 58 -15.10 0.17 12.65
C THR A 58 -15.85 -0.72 11.65
N CYS A 59 -15.47 -0.66 10.37
CA CYS A 59 -16.24 -1.28 9.28
C CYS A 59 -15.73 -2.66 8.87
N LEU A 60 -14.41 -2.93 8.99
CA LEU A 60 -13.83 -4.15 8.44
C LEU A 60 -14.03 -5.36 9.36
N PRO A 61 -14.35 -6.53 8.78
CA PRO A 61 -14.39 -7.78 9.52
C PRO A 61 -12.98 -8.16 9.99
N GLU A 62 -12.89 -8.98 11.03
CA GLU A 62 -11.62 -9.34 11.67
C GLU A 62 -10.64 -10.04 10.71
N ASN A 63 -11.15 -10.79 9.75
CA ASN A 63 -10.36 -11.51 8.76
C ASN A 63 -9.95 -10.66 7.53
N ALA A 64 -10.24 -9.35 7.51
CA ALA A 64 -9.76 -8.47 6.47
C ALA A 64 -8.24 -8.31 6.56
N VAL A 65 -7.55 -8.42 5.43
CA VAL A 65 -6.09 -8.22 5.29
C VAL A 65 -5.80 -6.72 5.15
N ILE A 66 -4.95 -6.19 5.99
CA ILE A 66 -4.65 -4.76 6.03
C ILE A 66 -3.17 -4.51 5.82
N VAL A 67 -2.87 -3.65 4.84
CA VAL A 67 -1.58 -3.00 4.67
C VAL A 67 -1.69 -1.59 5.21
N THR A 68 -0.81 -1.23 6.16
CA THR A 68 -0.67 0.16 6.61
C THR A 68 0.78 0.63 6.53
N LYS A 69 0.99 1.94 6.67
CA LYS A 69 2.30 2.55 6.45
C LYS A 69 2.67 3.46 7.62
N ILE A 70 3.92 3.34 8.05
CA ILE A 70 4.53 4.24 9.04
C ILE A 70 4.98 5.49 8.31
N PRO A 71 4.50 6.68 8.68
CA PRO A 71 4.97 7.91 8.08
C PRO A 71 6.41 8.21 8.51
N ALA A 72 7.19 8.77 7.60
CA ALA A 72 8.42 9.45 7.95
C ALA A 72 8.11 10.71 8.79
N ALA A 73 9.00 11.10 9.69
CA ALA A 73 8.85 12.29 10.53
C ALA A 73 8.71 13.59 9.72
N SER A 74 9.31 13.62 8.54
CA SER A 74 9.13 14.64 7.51
C SER A 74 9.14 13.97 6.13
N LYS A 75 8.68 14.65 5.07
CA LYS A 75 8.68 14.08 3.72
C LYS A 75 10.13 13.93 3.21
N PRO A 76 10.60 12.70 2.95
CA PRO A 76 11.91 12.49 2.34
C PRO A 76 11.99 13.11 0.95
N ASN A 77 13.17 13.62 0.58
CA ASN A 77 13.41 14.25 -0.72
C ASN A 77 14.38 13.40 -1.54
N LEU A 78 13.95 12.95 -2.73
CA LEU A 78 14.79 12.18 -3.66
C LEU A 78 15.96 12.98 -4.22
N GLU A 79 15.82 14.31 -4.36
CA GLU A 79 16.85 15.19 -4.92
C GLU A 79 17.89 15.61 -3.86
N ALA A 80 17.52 15.54 -2.57
CA ALA A 80 18.40 15.84 -1.45
C ALA A 80 18.25 14.75 -0.38
N PRO A 81 18.79 13.54 -0.63
CA PRO A 81 18.61 12.42 0.28
C PRO A 81 19.39 12.64 1.59
N GLU A 82 18.73 12.34 2.69
CA GLU A 82 19.31 12.36 4.03
C GLU A 82 19.27 10.94 4.64
N PRO A 83 20.09 10.66 5.67
CA PRO A 83 20.09 9.35 6.35
C PRO A 83 18.73 8.99 6.93
N ILE A 84 18.38 7.70 6.91
CA ILE A 84 17.06 7.19 7.36
C ILE A 84 16.72 7.60 8.80
N GLN A 85 17.72 7.75 9.66
CA GLN A 85 17.58 8.14 11.07
C GLN A 85 16.96 9.54 11.27
N ARG A 86 16.99 10.39 10.22
CA ARG A 86 16.30 11.69 10.22
C ARG A 86 14.78 11.52 10.13
N PHE A 87 14.32 10.40 9.59
CA PHE A 87 12.93 10.14 9.23
C PHE A 87 12.28 9.08 10.12
N TYR A 88 13.05 8.12 10.59
CA TYR A 88 12.55 7.00 11.39
C TYR A 88 13.41 6.78 12.62
N SER A 89 12.76 6.57 13.77
CA SER A 89 13.37 6.12 14.99
C SER A 89 12.66 4.90 15.53
N GLN A 90 13.31 4.08 16.34
CA GLN A 90 12.69 2.90 16.95
C GLN A 90 11.43 3.27 17.73
N ASP A 91 11.48 4.30 18.58
CA ASP A 91 10.33 4.77 19.33
C ASP A 91 9.20 5.30 18.42
N GLY A 92 9.56 5.97 17.32
CA GLY A 92 8.61 6.44 16.32
C GLY A 92 7.89 5.30 15.64
N ILE A 93 8.60 4.22 15.30
CA ILE A 93 8.05 3.00 14.72
C ILE A 93 7.06 2.36 15.70
N HIS A 94 7.48 2.13 16.96
CA HIS A 94 6.60 1.55 17.97
C HIS A 94 5.33 2.39 18.15
N ARG A 95 5.44 3.70 18.38
CA ARG A 95 4.28 4.59 18.51
C ARG A 95 3.35 4.53 17.28
N SER A 96 3.92 4.50 16.08
CA SER A 96 3.13 4.46 14.86
C SER A 96 2.38 3.14 14.71
N VAL A 97 3.04 2.01 14.92
CA VAL A 97 2.43 0.68 14.80
C VAL A 97 1.32 0.51 15.83
N TYR A 98 1.58 0.77 17.11
CA TYR A 98 0.56 0.64 18.15
C TYR A 98 -0.60 1.63 17.98
N GLY A 99 -0.31 2.87 17.56
CA GLY A 99 -1.35 3.83 17.21
C GLY A 99 -2.21 3.39 16.02
N SER A 100 -1.63 2.72 15.02
CA SER A 100 -2.39 2.10 13.93
C SER A 100 -3.26 0.94 14.42
N LEU A 101 -2.73 0.06 15.27
CA LEU A 101 -3.48 -1.04 15.86
C LEU A 101 -4.69 -0.55 16.68
N GLU A 102 -4.50 0.51 17.47
CA GLU A 102 -5.59 1.13 18.24
C GLU A 102 -6.68 1.67 17.30
N ARG A 103 -6.31 2.46 16.27
CA ARG A 103 -7.27 3.00 15.30
C ARG A 103 -7.97 1.91 14.50
N LEU A 104 -7.23 0.89 14.08
CA LEU A 104 -7.75 -0.27 13.34
C LEU A 104 -8.54 -1.24 14.23
N ARG A 105 -8.50 -1.08 15.57
CA ARG A 105 -9.11 -1.98 16.56
C ARG A 105 -8.64 -3.43 16.39
N ARG A 106 -7.33 -3.61 16.23
CA ARG A 106 -6.70 -4.91 15.98
C ARG A 106 -5.59 -5.18 17.00
N SER A 107 -5.38 -6.45 17.33
CA SER A 107 -4.23 -6.90 18.12
C SER A 107 -2.98 -7.10 17.25
N SER A 108 -3.16 -7.30 15.95
CA SER A 108 -2.08 -7.44 14.98
C SER A 108 -2.51 -6.87 13.63
N VAL A 109 -1.54 -6.58 12.74
CA VAL A 109 -1.78 -6.12 11.38
C VAL A 109 -1.01 -6.98 10.39
N ASP A 110 -1.56 -7.16 9.17
CA ASP A 110 -0.99 -8.07 8.19
C ASP A 110 0.32 -7.55 7.59
N THR A 111 0.38 -6.27 7.24
CA THR A 111 1.57 -5.68 6.63
C THR A 111 1.80 -4.26 7.12
N VAL A 112 3.03 -3.95 7.49
CA VAL A 112 3.49 -2.59 7.80
C VAL A 112 4.62 -2.21 6.85
N LEU A 113 4.50 -1.06 6.20
CA LEU A 113 5.50 -0.52 5.28
C LEU A 113 6.12 0.76 5.83
N LEU A 114 7.43 0.95 5.64
CA LEU A 114 8.04 2.28 5.75
C LEU A 114 7.61 3.11 4.54
N HIS A 115 7.02 4.28 4.79
CA HIS A 115 6.43 5.12 3.75
C HIS A 115 7.49 6.06 3.12
N ASN A 116 7.51 6.17 1.78
CA ASN A 116 8.44 7.04 1.04
C ASN A 116 9.92 6.66 1.21
N TRP A 117 10.26 5.42 0.91
CA TRP A 117 11.62 4.90 0.93
C TRP A 117 12.55 5.67 -0.01
N LEU A 118 13.76 6.05 0.45
CA LEU A 118 14.78 6.64 -0.41
C LEU A 118 15.77 5.58 -0.95
N PRO A 119 16.27 5.76 -2.19
CA PRO A 119 17.18 4.80 -2.81
C PRO A 119 18.54 4.70 -2.13
N THR A 120 18.94 5.74 -1.40
CA THR A 120 20.21 5.81 -0.64
C THR A 120 20.16 5.06 0.69
N TRP A 121 18.97 4.64 1.14
CA TRP A 121 18.82 3.86 2.37
C TRP A 121 19.14 2.41 2.09
N SER A 122 20.27 1.98 2.59
CA SER A 122 20.87 0.66 2.38
C SER A 122 21.20 0.01 3.73
N GLU A 123 22.49 -0.20 4.02
CA GLU A 123 22.94 -0.82 5.27
C GLU A 123 22.58 0.00 6.52
N ASP A 124 22.54 1.32 6.41
CA ASP A 124 22.12 2.22 7.49
C ASP A 124 20.62 2.05 7.86
N ALA A 125 19.81 1.48 6.99
CA ALA A 125 18.41 1.19 7.24
C ALA A 125 18.16 -0.13 7.98
N ILE A 126 19.15 -1.03 8.04
CA ILE A 126 18.97 -2.37 8.61
C ILE A 126 18.47 -2.29 10.05
N ALA A 127 19.04 -1.42 10.89
CA ALA A 127 18.61 -1.28 12.28
C ALA A 127 17.14 -0.87 12.42
N ILE A 128 16.63 -0.05 11.49
CA ILE A 128 15.21 0.36 11.42
C ILE A 128 14.33 -0.81 10.98
N LEU A 129 14.75 -1.56 9.98
CA LEU A 129 14.04 -2.75 9.50
C LEU A 129 14.04 -3.88 10.55
N GLU A 130 15.13 -4.04 11.29
CA GLU A 130 15.20 -5.00 12.40
C GLU A 130 14.22 -4.65 13.52
N CYS A 131 14.00 -3.35 13.80
CA CYS A 131 12.97 -2.95 14.75
C CYS A 131 11.58 -3.45 14.32
N LEU A 132 11.23 -3.33 13.04
CA LEU A 132 9.99 -3.89 12.49
C LEU A 132 9.97 -5.43 12.52
N ASN A 133 11.10 -6.08 12.22
CA ASN A 133 11.20 -7.53 12.29
C ASN A 133 11.08 -8.09 13.73
N LYS A 134 11.47 -7.32 14.75
CA LYS A 134 11.18 -7.67 16.15
C LYS A 134 9.67 -7.66 16.43
N LEU A 135 8.93 -6.66 15.93
CA LEU A 135 7.46 -6.65 16.04
C LEU A 135 6.83 -7.82 15.26
N LYS A 136 7.40 -8.19 14.12
CA LYS A 136 6.99 -9.38 13.38
C LYS A 136 7.23 -10.68 14.19
N ALA A 137 8.38 -10.83 14.81
CA ALA A 137 8.69 -11.98 15.65
C ALA A 137 7.74 -12.08 16.88
N GLN A 138 7.22 -10.96 17.36
CA GLN A 138 6.22 -10.90 18.43
C GLN A 138 4.78 -11.17 17.96
N GLY A 139 4.55 -11.34 16.65
CA GLY A 139 3.22 -11.52 16.06
C GLY A 139 2.36 -10.25 15.97
N ILE A 140 2.92 -9.08 16.29
CA ILE A 140 2.24 -7.77 16.20
C ILE A 140 2.05 -7.36 14.74
N VAL A 141 3.02 -7.68 13.89
CA VAL A 141 2.99 -7.45 12.43
C VAL A 141 3.29 -8.79 11.77
N LYS A 142 2.52 -9.19 10.74
CA LYS A 142 2.79 -10.46 10.05
C LYS A 142 3.86 -10.32 8.97
N ARG A 143 3.92 -9.17 8.29
CA ARG A 143 4.89 -8.87 7.21
C ARG A 143 5.38 -7.44 7.29
N VAL A 144 6.62 -7.22 6.92
CA VAL A 144 7.24 -5.91 6.90
C VAL A 144 7.71 -5.55 5.49
N GLY A 145 7.77 -4.27 5.17
CA GLY A 145 8.22 -3.85 3.85
C GLY A 145 8.43 -2.35 3.71
N ILE A 146 8.53 -1.94 2.45
CA ILE A 146 8.78 -0.56 2.05
C ILE A 146 7.77 -0.11 1.00
N SER A 147 7.38 1.17 1.04
CA SER A 147 6.58 1.82 0.01
C SER A 147 7.43 2.88 -0.69
N LEU A 148 7.64 2.70 -1.98
CA LEU A 148 8.47 3.56 -2.80
C LEU A 148 7.70 4.84 -3.17
N PRO A 149 8.35 6.02 -3.19
CA PRO A 149 7.72 7.25 -3.65
C PRO A 149 7.46 7.21 -5.17
N ASP A 150 6.65 8.15 -5.66
CA ASP A 150 6.53 8.39 -7.10
C ASP A 150 7.90 8.83 -7.66
N ALA A 151 8.16 8.53 -8.93
CA ALA A 151 9.44 8.78 -9.61
C ALA A 151 10.65 8.03 -9.03
N PHE A 152 10.45 6.96 -8.25
CA PHE A 152 11.54 6.09 -7.83
C PHE A 152 12.05 5.29 -9.04
N LEU A 153 13.35 5.43 -9.36
CA LEU A 153 13.97 4.85 -10.56
C LEU A 153 15.24 4.05 -10.24
N TYR A 154 15.46 3.68 -8.98
CA TYR A 154 16.70 3.08 -8.50
C TYR A 154 16.50 1.63 -8.06
N PRO A 155 17.50 0.75 -8.24
CA PRO A 155 17.40 -0.60 -7.71
C PRO A 155 17.29 -0.57 -6.17
N ILE A 156 16.51 -1.51 -5.63
CA ILE A 156 16.48 -1.72 -4.19
C ILE A 156 17.77 -2.44 -3.81
N ASP A 157 18.48 -1.91 -2.82
CA ASP A 157 19.76 -2.48 -2.40
C ASP A 157 19.57 -3.92 -1.92
N LYS A 158 20.49 -4.80 -2.34
CA LYS A 158 20.48 -6.22 -1.99
C LYS A 158 20.59 -6.45 -0.49
N ALA A 159 21.24 -5.54 0.27
CA ALA A 159 21.33 -5.62 1.72
C ALA A 159 19.95 -5.46 2.39
N VAL A 160 19.03 -4.71 1.78
CA VAL A 160 17.69 -4.45 2.30
C VAL A 160 16.76 -5.65 2.09
N LEU A 161 16.89 -6.35 0.97
CA LEU A 161 15.96 -7.40 0.55
C LEU A 161 15.73 -8.53 1.57
N PRO A 162 16.74 -9.02 2.32
CA PRO A 162 16.52 -10.04 3.35
C PRO A 162 15.61 -9.57 4.50
N HIS A 163 15.54 -8.27 4.74
CA HIS A 163 14.84 -7.68 5.87
C HIS A 163 13.39 -7.27 5.57
N ILE A 164 12.93 -7.43 4.34
CA ILE A 164 11.57 -7.06 3.90
C ILE A 164 10.85 -8.22 3.23
N ASP A 165 9.53 -8.27 3.35
CA ASP A 165 8.64 -9.25 2.70
C ASP A 165 7.89 -8.63 1.52
N VAL A 166 7.60 -7.31 1.60
CA VAL A 166 6.66 -6.62 0.70
C VAL A 166 7.27 -5.32 0.17
N ILE A 167 7.08 -5.07 -1.10
CA ILE A 167 7.44 -3.81 -1.76
C ILE A 167 6.19 -3.25 -2.43
N GLU A 168 5.77 -2.06 -1.98
CA GLU A 168 4.72 -1.30 -2.65
C GLU A 168 5.35 -0.22 -3.55
N THR A 169 4.93 -0.16 -4.80
CA THR A 169 5.56 0.68 -5.81
C THR A 169 4.53 1.30 -6.75
N PRO A 170 4.74 2.53 -7.23
CA PRO A 170 3.95 3.06 -8.34
C PRO A 170 4.19 2.24 -9.61
N PHE A 171 3.10 2.03 -10.37
CA PHE A 171 3.13 1.38 -11.67
C PHE A 171 2.01 1.92 -12.57
N ASN A 172 2.37 2.42 -13.73
CA ASN A 172 1.44 2.87 -14.77
C ASN A 172 2.21 3.08 -16.08
N SER A 173 1.59 3.67 -17.11
CA SER A 173 2.22 3.94 -18.41
C SER A 173 3.48 4.81 -18.33
N GLU A 174 3.56 5.71 -17.36
CA GLU A 174 4.68 6.64 -17.15
C GLU A 174 5.73 6.10 -16.16
N GLN A 175 5.35 5.15 -15.31
CA GLN A 175 6.19 4.63 -14.22
C GLN A 175 6.31 3.10 -14.32
N ARG A 176 7.23 2.65 -15.17
CA ARG A 176 7.43 1.21 -15.48
C ARG A 176 8.74 0.66 -14.91
N TRP A 177 9.45 1.42 -14.11
CA TRP A 177 10.75 1.04 -13.55
C TRP A 177 10.72 -0.33 -12.87
N MET A 178 9.65 -0.66 -12.13
CA MET A 178 9.53 -1.93 -11.41
C MET A 178 9.70 -3.16 -12.31
N LEU A 179 9.41 -3.06 -13.60
CA LEU A 179 9.61 -4.17 -14.54
C LEU A 179 11.06 -4.66 -14.59
N THR A 180 12.03 -3.79 -14.34
CA THR A 180 13.46 -4.15 -14.31
C THR A 180 13.84 -4.96 -13.08
N GLN A 181 13.09 -4.83 -11.98
CA GLN A 181 13.37 -5.48 -10.71
C GLN A 181 12.48 -6.70 -10.45
N LEU A 182 11.32 -6.74 -11.08
CA LEU A 182 10.28 -7.73 -10.81
C LEU A 182 10.76 -9.18 -10.89
N PRO A 183 11.55 -9.62 -11.90
CA PRO A 183 12.02 -11.00 -11.96
C PRO A 183 12.83 -11.40 -10.72
N THR A 184 13.75 -10.55 -10.29
CA THR A 184 14.55 -10.78 -9.08
C THR A 184 13.70 -10.84 -7.81
N LEU A 185 12.71 -9.94 -7.68
CA LEU A 185 11.83 -9.90 -6.52
C LEU A 185 10.93 -11.14 -6.43
N ILE A 186 10.43 -11.63 -7.57
CA ILE A 186 9.65 -12.88 -7.64
C ILE A 186 10.53 -14.08 -7.24
N GLU A 187 11.74 -14.18 -7.78
CA GLU A 187 12.71 -15.24 -7.43
C GLU A 187 12.98 -15.26 -5.91
N LEU A 188 13.13 -14.07 -5.31
CA LEU A 188 13.32 -13.90 -3.88
C LEU A 188 12.01 -14.02 -3.07
N LYS A 189 10.89 -14.37 -3.70
CA LYS A 189 9.56 -14.53 -3.09
C LYS A 189 9.08 -13.29 -2.35
N LYS A 190 9.40 -12.10 -2.87
CA LYS A 190 8.89 -10.84 -2.34
C LYS A 190 7.52 -10.56 -2.94
N GLU A 191 6.54 -10.17 -2.10
CA GLU A 191 5.29 -9.65 -2.63
C GLU A 191 5.51 -8.24 -3.19
N VAL A 192 5.07 -8.03 -4.43
CA VAL A 192 5.06 -6.70 -5.05
C VAL A 192 3.61 -6.24 -5.16
N ILE A 193 3.34 -5.05 -4.61
CA ILE A 193 2.03 -4.40 -4.65
C ILE A 193 2.16 -3.17 -5.55
N LEU A 194 1.44 -3.17 -6.65
CA LEU A 194 1.42 -2.06 -7.60
C LEU A 194 0.35 -1.04 -7.20
N ARG A 195 0.73 0.22 -7.07
CA ARG A 195 -0.18 1.34 -6.78
C ARG A 195 -0.14 2.40 -7.88
N SER A 196 -1.00 3.40 -7.77
CA SER A 196 -1.05 4.56 -8.68
C SER A 196 -1.30 4.18 -10.14
N LEU A 197 -2.04 3.10 -10.41
CA LEU A 197 -2.33 2.62 -11.77
C LEU A 197 -2.93 3.71 -12.65
N PHE A 198 -3.75 4.58 -12.08
CA PHE A 198 -4.44 5.66 -12.79
C PHE A 198 -3.69 7.01 -12.73
N GLY A 199 -2.44 7.04 -12.25
CA GLY A 199 -1.68 8.29 -12.11
C GLY A 199 -2.44 9.35 -11.31
N GLN A 200 -3.07 8.97 -10.20
CA GLN A 200 -3.97 9.83 -9.40
C GLN A 200 -5.17 10.39 -10.22
N GLY A 201 -5.61 9.64 -11.23
CA GLY A 201 -6.72 10.00 -12.12
C GLY A 201 -6.29 10.72 -13.40
N LYS A 202 -5.07 11.19 -13.53
CA LYS A 202 -4.58 11.92 -14.71
C LYS A 202 -4.61 11.06 -15.97
N LEU A 203 -4.21 9.80 -15.87
CA LEU A 203 -4.15 8.88 -17.01
C LEU A 203 -5.53 8.47 -17.53
N LEU A 204 -6.61 8.68 -16.76
CA LEU A 204 -7.97 8.39 -17.19
C LEU A 204 -8.49 9.35 -18.29
N ALA A 205 -7.76 10.45 -18.55
CA ALA A 205 -8.04 11.34 -19.68
C ALA A 205 -7.61 10.71 -21.03
N GLU A 206 -6.63 9.80 -21.02
CA GLU A 206 -6.02 9.22 -22.22
C GLU A 206 -6.24 7.72 -22.36
N CYS A 207 -6.41 7.02 -21.23
CA CYS A 207 -6.57 5.58 -21.18
C CYS A 207 -7.80 5.18 -20.36
N SER A 208 -8.46 4.08 -20.72
CA SER A 208 -9.52 3.51 -19.91
C SER A 208 -8.95 2.88 -18.63
N ALA A 209 -9.74 2.89 -17.54
CA ALA A 209 -9.38 2.19 -16.30
C ALA A 209 -9.10 0.70 -16.55
N GLU A 210 -9.89 0.08 -17.42
CA GLU A 210 -9.76 -1.33 -17.82
C GLU A 210 -8.38 -1.61 -18.43
N SER A 211 -7.96 -0.77 -19.39
CA SER A 211 -6.64 -0.93 -20.05
C SER A 211 -5.50 -0.85 -19.05
N LEU A 212 -5.56 0.11 -18.12
CA LEU A 212 -4.53 0.29 -17.10
C LEU A 212 -4.51 -0.86 -16.08
N ILE A 213 -5.66 -1.38 -15.70
CA ILE A 213 -5.76 -2.56 -14.82
C ILE A 213 -5.23 -3.79 -15.55
N GLN A 214 -5.65 -4.03 -16.80
CA GLN A 214 -5.21 -5.18 -17.59
C GLN A 214 -3.69 -5.18 -17.83
N ASP A 215 -3.08 -4.00 -17.99
CA ASP A 215 -1.63 -3.90 -18.11
C ASP A 215 -0.91 -4.36 -16.83
N ALA A 216 -1.41 -3.95 -15.66
CA ALA A 216 -0.88 -4.41 -14.38
C ALA A 216 -1.14 -5.91 -14.13
N LEU A 217 -2.27 -6.45 -14.60
CA LEU A 217 -2.63 -7.85 -14.42
C LEU A 217 -1.77 -8.83 -15.22
N LYS A 218 -1.04 -8.37 -16.24
CA LYS A 218 -0.04 -9.18 -16.96
C LYS A 218 1.13 -9.59 -16.05
N LEU A 219 1.29 -8.93 -14.91
CA LEU A 219 2.33 -9.20 -13.94
C LEU A 219 1.80 -10.10 -12.82
N GLU A 220 2.65 -10.93 -12.26
CA GLU A 220 2.32 -11.77 -11.09
C GLU A 220 2.41 -10.97 -9.78
N THR A 221 1.58 -9.92 -9.68
CA THR A 221 1.62 -8.96 -8.57
C THR A 221 0.24 -8.68 -8.00
N SER A 222 0.19 -8.09 -6.83
CA SER A 222 -1.02 -7.47 -6.27
C SER A 222 -1.17 -6.03 -6.77
N VAL A 223 -2.39 -5.50 -6.75
CA VAL A 223 -2.70 -4.14 -7.20
C VAL A 223 -3.51 -3.40 -6.14
N VAL A 224 -3.19 -2.11 -5.94
CA VAL A 224 -4.00 -1.18 -5.13
C VAL A 224 -4.82 -0.31 -6.06
N ILE A 225 -6.13 -0.36 -5.92
CA ILE A 225 -7.05 0.46 -6.70
C ILE A 225 -7.91 1.30 -5.76
N GLY A 226 -7.81 2.63 -5.91
CA GLY A 226 -8.67 3.58 -5.21
C GLY A 226 -10.05 3.67 -5.87
N MET A 227 -11.10 3.57 -5.09
CA MET A 227 -12.48 3.61 -5.55
C MET A 227 -13.31 4.51 -4.63
N THR A 228 -14.19 5.33 -5.20
CA THR A 228 -15.05 6.28 -4.46
C THR A 228 -16.55 6.07 -4.72
N THR A 229 -16.90 5.13 -5.59
CA THR A 229 -18.29 4.77 -5.91
C THR A 229 -18.46 3.26 -6.03
N GLU A 230 -19.67 2.78 -5.79
CA GLU A 230 -20.04 1.36 -5.97
C GLU A 230 -19.87 0.91 -7.43
N GLU A 231 -20.17 1.79 -8.38
CA GLU A 231 -19.97 1.51 -9.80
C GLU A 231 -18.51 1.23 -10.14
N GLN A 232 -17.57 2.01 -9.57
CA GLN A 232 -16.14 1.75 -9.74
C GLN A 232 -15.72 0.41 -9.13
N ILE A 233 -16.29 0.03 -7.98
CA ILE A 233 -16.04 -1.27 -7.36
C ILE A 233 -16.46 -2.40 -8.29
N ILE A 234 -17.69 -2.35 -8.81
CA ILE A 234 -18.22 -3.38 -9.71
C ILE A 234 -17.37 -3.47 -10.99
N LYS A 235 -17.10 -2.34 -11.65
CA LYS A 235 -16.31 -2.30 -12.89
C LYS A 235 -14.90 -2.86 -12.70
N ASN A 236 -14.23 -2.47 -11.63
CA ASN A 236 -12.87 -2.92 -11.37
C ASN A 236 -12.83 -4.42 -11.02
N ILE A 237 -13.80 -4.93 -10.26
CA ILE A 237 -13.90 -6.37 -9.98
C ILE A 237 -14.14 -7.16 -11.27
N ASN A 238 -15.05 -6.71 -12.14
CA ASN A 238 -15.32 -7.38 -13.41
C ASN A 238 -14.08 -7.39 -14.32
N CYS A 239 -13.34 -6.28 -14.34
CA CYS A 239 -12.07 -6.21 -15.06
C CYS A 239 -11.06 -7.24 -14.52
N LEU A 240 -10.92 -7.35 -13.19
CA LEU A 240 -10.02 -8.31 -12.54
C LEU A 240 -10.43 -9.78 -12.76
N LYS A 241 -11.72 -10.05 -12.94
CA LYS A 241 -12.24 -11.37 -13.30
C LYS A 241 -12.10 -11.72 -14.78
N GLY A 242 -11.76 -10.75 -15.63
CA GLY A 242 -11.77 -10.89 -17.09
C GLY A 242 -13.20 -10.90 -17.68
N GLU A 243 -14.19 -10.40 -16.97
CA GLU A 243 -15.60 -10.34 -17.35
C GLU A 243 -15.95 -9.01 -18.07
N VAL A 244 -14.99 -8.42 -18.78
CA VAL A 244 -15.20 -7.16 -19.52
C VAL A 244 -15.94 -7.47 -20.81
N ARG A 245 -17.13 -6.86 -20.99
CA ARG A 245 -17.90 -6.88 -22.24
C ARG A 245 -17.68 -5.62 -23.04
#